data_8dca8a3b9a5a8b5e8dafbb862ec670dc
#
_entry.id   8dca8a3b9a5a8b5e8dafbb862ec670dc
#
_cell.length_a   1.000
_cell.length_b   1.000
_cell.length_c   1.000
_cell.angle_alpha   90.00
_cell.angle_beta   90.00
_cell.angle_gamma   90.00
#
_symmetry.space_group_name_H-M   'P 1'
#
loop_
_entity.id
_entity.type
_entity.pdbx_description
1 polymer ?
#
loop_
_entity_poly.entity_id
_entity_poly.type
_entity_poly.pdbx_seq_one_letter_code
_entity_poly.pdbx_strand_id
1 'polypeptide(L)'
;MAVIMDIVLNHAFGSSPMVRMYFDGATGKPTSTSPWFNVNPTHPFNVGFDFNHESPATRRFSKNVMRHWLQEYHIDGYRFDLSKGFTQVNNPDNVDAWSGYDASRIAIWKDYNSAIKSVDPNAYVILEHLAVPQEEKELAADGMMLWNNLAYNFQEANMGWLASSDLQWMLYNNHTFAQPEGLITYAESHDEERTVFKTVSYGNQGTGGYNVRPLATALKREEMSAAFLFANPGPKMFWQFAELGYDVSIEENGRTGNKPIRWNYFDVAERKALYNTYAKYINMKLKNPVFSTSDVTGSLAGALKTLTLKSTNADVIVVGNYDVIAQTATVNFTKTGTWYDYVTGTNVNITNTVTSTTLQPGEYHIYSSAQLQ
;
A
#
# COMPACT_ATOMS: atom_id res chain seq x y z
N MET A 1 8.87 -10.38 15.53
CA MET A 1 7.83 -10.00 14.53
C MET A 1 6.86 -9.10 15.26
N ALA A 2 6.56 -7.92 14.72
CA ALA A 2 5.58 -7.00 15.31
C ALA A 2 4.15 -7.46 14.99
N VAL A 3 3.23 -7.27 15.94
CA VAL A 3 1.79 -7.55 15.81
C VAL A 3 1.04 -6.24 15.76
N ILE A 4 0.41 -5.96 14.63
CA ILE A 4 -0.41 -4.75 14.41
C ILE A 4 -1.88 -5.15 14.45
N MET A 5 -2.66 -4.51 15.33
CA MET A 5 -4.10 -4.71 15.39
C MET A 5 -4.79 -3.83 14.35
N ASP A 6 -5.55 -4.47 13.46
CA ASP A 6 -6.48 -3.76 12.57
C ASP A 6 -7.76 -3.45 13.37
N ILE A 7 -8.09 -2.15 13.54
CA ILE A 7 -9.14 -1.72 14.45
C ILE A 7 -10.10 -0.73 13.78
N VAL A 8 -11.40 -1.00 13.97
CA VAL A 8 -12.48 -0.15 13.48
C VAL A 8 -13.03 0.69 14.61
N LEU A 9 -12.70 1.99 14.61
CA LEU A 9 -13.22 2.99 15.56
C LEU A 9 -13.94 4.15 14.86
N ASN A 10 -14.10 4.09 13.53
CA ASN A 10 -14.89 5.07 12.80
C ASN A 10 -16.39 4.90 13.04
N HIS A 11 -16.86 3.66 13.14
CA HIS A 11 -18.28 3.34 13.26
C HIS A 11 -18.50 2.10 14.13
N ALA A 12 -19.77 1.85 14.48
CA ALA A 12 -20.22 0.60 15.11
C ALA A 12 -21.54 0.13 14.51
N PHE A 13 -21.83 -1.16 14.66
CA PHE A 13 -23.10 -1.74 14.19
C PHE A 13 -24.10 -1.89 15.33
N GLY A 14 -25.37 -2.21 14.99
CA GLY A 14 -26.48 -2.31 15.92
C GLY A 14 -26.36 -3.35 17.03
N SER A 15 -25.38 -4.27 16.94
CA SER A 15 -25.02 -5.21 18.02
C SER A 15 -24.19 -4.55 19.14
N SER A 16 -23.59 -3.38 18.88
CA SER A 16 -22.81 -2.64 19.90
C SER A 16 -23.68 -2.27 21.10
N PRO A 17 -23.28 -2.58 22.33
CA PRO A 17 -23.98 -2.15 23.55
C PRO A 17 -24.15 -0.63 23.62
N MET A 18 -23.16 0.14 23.18
CA MET A 18 -23.18 1.60 23.18
C MET A 18 -24.24 2.17 22.24
N VAL A 19 -24.41 1.55 21.04
CA VAL A 19 -25.50 1.91 20.14
C VAL A 19 -26.86 1.61 20.79
N ARG A 20 -27.02 0.41 21.37
CA ARG A 20 -28.30 -0.03 21.95
C ARG A 20 -28.76 0.81 23.13
N MET A 21 -27.83 1.35 23.92
CA MET A 21 -28.18 2.21 25.07
C MET A 21 -28.82 3.54 24.66
N TYR A 22 -28.56 4.03 23.46
CA TYR A 22 -29.04 5.33 22.97
C TYR A 22 -29.62 5.19 21.55
N PHE A 23 -30.42 4.17 21.34
CA PHE A 23 -31.04 3.87 20.04
C PHE A 23 -32.49 4.30 20.02
N ASP A 24 -32.89 5.05 18.97
CA ASP A 24 -34.28 5.37 18.68
C ASP A 24 -34.83 4.38 17.65
N GLY A 25 -35.70 3.49 18.10
CA GLY A 25 -36.35 2.48 17.25
C GLY A 25 -37.30 3.04 16.21
N ALA A 26 -37.77 4.27 16.37
CA ALA A 26 -38.72 4.90 15.41
C ALA A 26 -37.92 5.43 14.18
N THR A 27 -36.71 5.94 14.39
CA THR A 27 -35.90 6.47 13.31
C THR A 27 -34.79 5.50 12.83
N GLY A 28 -34.55 4.43 13.60
CA GLY A 28 -33.46 3.49 13.32
C GLY A 28 -32.06 4.08 13.52
N LYS A 29 -31.92 5.12 14.34
CA LYS A 29 -30.69 5.89 14.53
C LYS A 29 -30.31 6.01 16.00
N PRO A 30 -29.06 6.39 16.33
CA PRO A 30 -28.71 6.86 17.66
C PRO A 30 -29.52 8.08 18.03
N THR A 31 -29.90 8.21 19.30
CA THR A 31 -30.58 9.41 19.80
C THR A 31 -29.64 10.61 19.83
N SER A 32 -30.20 11.83 19.79
CA SER A 32 -29.43 13.07 19.92
C SER A 32 -28.74 13.23 21.29
N THR A 33 -29.09 12.39 22.25
CA THR A 33 -28.47 12.36 23.59
C THR A 33 -27.35 11.32 23.69
N SER A 34 -27.06 10.59 22.61
CA SER A 34 -25.94 9.65 22.59
C SER A 34 -24.63 10.39 22.87
N PRO A 35 -23.85 9.97 23.88
CA PRO A 35 -22.55 10.60 24.14
C PRO A 35 -21.45 10.14 23.16
N TRP A 36 -21.70 9.15 22.31
CA TRP A 36 -20.68 8.54 21.45
C TRP A 36 -20.95 8.71 19.97
N PHE A 37 -22.21 8.65 19.52
CA PHE A 37 -22.55 8.57 18.10
C PHE A 37 -23.24 9.83 17.59
N ASN A 38 -22.97 10.15 16.34
CA ASN A 38 -23.75 11.11 15.58
C ASN A 38 -25.14 10.52 15.25
N VAL A 39 -26.17 11.36 15.22
CA VAL A 39 -27.52 10.94 14.75
C VAL A 39 -27.48 10.64 13.24
N ASN A 40 -26.75 11.47 12.50
CA ASN A 40 -26.48 11.28 11.08
C ASN A 40 -24.97 11.26 10.86
N PRO A 41 -24.48 10.44 9.94
CA PRO A 41 -23.04 10.43 9.63
C PRO A 41 -22.60 11.77 9.06
N THR A 42 -21.34 12.15 9.34
CA THR A 42 -20.74 13.39 8.85
C THR A 42 -20.02 13.22 7.51
N HIS A 43 -19.87 11.99 7.04
CA HIS A 43 -19.10 11.66 5.83
C HIS A 43 -19.82 10.62 4.93
N PRO A 44 -19.47 10.53 3.62
CA PRO A 44 -20.24 9.73 2.66
C PRO A 44 -19.99 8.21 2.78
N PHE A 45 -18.85 7.76 3.33
CA PHE A 45 -18.56 6.33 3.51
C PHE A 45 -19.02 5.84 4.88
N ASN A 46 -20.32 5.97 5.15
CA ASN A 46 -20.93 5.48 6.37
C ASN A 46 -21.41 4.03 6.20
N VAL A 47 -20.71 3.10 6.85
CA VAL A 47 -21.04 1.66 6.83
C VAL A 47 -21.70 1.17 8.12
N GLY A 48 -21.95 2.06 9.08
CA GLY A 48 -22.56 1.79 10.38
C GLY A 48 -22.99 3.07 11.08
N PHE A 49 -23.05 3.04 12.42
CA PHE A 49 -23.33 4.24 13.23
C PHE A 49 -22.03 4.98 13.50
N ASP A 50 -21.96 6.23 13.04
CA ASP A 50 -20.77 7.08 13.01
C ASP A 50 -20.41 7.58 14.41
N PHE A 51 -19.16 7.35 14.85
CA PHE A 51 -18.64 7.87 16.11
C PHE A 51 -18.34 9.37 16.04
N ASN A 52 -18.80 10.10 17.02
CA ASN A 52 -18.42 11.50 17.22
C ASN A 52 -17.05 11.59 17.93
N HIS A 53 -15.97 11.73 17.20
CA HIS A 53 -14.61 11.84 17.76
C HIS A 53 -14.28 13.20 18.38
N GLU A 54 -15.15 14.18 18.31
CA GLU A 54 -15.04 15.42 19.11
C GLU A 54 -15.67 15.25 20.50
N SER A 55 -16.51 14.24 20.71
CA SER A 55 -17.10 13.94 22.02
C SER A 55 -16.02 13.48 23.02
N PRO A 56 -15.96 14.08 24.22
CA PRO A 56 -15.07 13.60 25.28
C PRO A 56 -15.32 12.15 25.71
N ALA A 57 -16.56 11.67 25.58
CA ALA A 57 -16.92 10.28 25.89
C ALA A 57 -16.31 9.31 24.88
N THR A 58 -16.41 9.62 23.58
CA THR A 58 -15.78 8.83 22.49
C THR A 58 -14.26 8.84 22.62
N ARG A 59 -13.65 10.01 22.82
CA ARG A 59 -12.19 10.11 22.99
C ARG A 59 -11.69 9.27 24.17
N ARG A 60 -12.38 9.33 25.32
CA ARG A 60 -12.04 8.51 26.48
C ARG A 60 -12.17 7.02 26.20
N PHE A 61 -13.28 6.60 25.55
CA PHE A 61 -13.49 5.22 25.16
C PHE A 61 -12.37 4.72 24.23
N SER A 62 -12.10 5.43 23.15
CA SER A 62 -11.08 5.05 22.16
C SER A 62 -9.68 4.97 22.78
N LYS A 63 -9.28 5.96 23.58
CA LYS A 63 -8.00 5.93 24.31
C LYS A 63 -7.90 4.77 25.30
N ASN A 64 -8.99 4.41 25.97
CA ASN A 64 -9.01 3.25 26.87
C ASN A 64 -8.87 1.94 26.11
N VAL A 65 -9.52 1.81 24.95
CA VAL A 65 -9.38 0.64 24.07
C VAL A 65 -7.94 0.49 23.59
N MET A 66 -7.34 1.57 23.07
CA MET A 66 -5.96 1.56 22.60
C MET A 66 -4.97 1.19 23.72
N ARG A 67 -5.13 1.79 24.90
CA ARG A 67 -4.28 1.47 26.05
C ARG A 67 -4.42 -0.01 26.46
N HIS A 68 -5.65 -0.52 26.51
CA HIS A 68 -5.94 -1.91 26.93
C HIS A 68 -5.18 -2.92 26.06
N TRP A 69 -5.29 -2.81 24.74
CA TRP A 69 -4.64 -3.76 23.84
C TRP A 69 -3.11 -3.68 23.90
N LEU A 70 -2.54 -2.50 24.04
CA LEU A 70 -1.08 -2.33 24.23
C LEU A 70 -0.61 -2.93 25.56
N GLN A 71 -1.32 -2.71 26.67
CA GLN A 71 -0.88 -3.11 27.99
C GLN A 71 -1.17 -4.57 28.30
N GLU A 72 -2.37 -5.06 27.96
CA GLU A 72 -2.82 -6.40 28.35
C GLU A 72 -2.43 -7.48 27.31
N TYR A 73 -2.40 -7.10 26.01
CA TYR A 73 -2.10 -8.04 24.94
C TYR A 73 -0.73 -7.82 24.29
N HIS A 74 -0.02 -6.76 24.68
CA HIS A 74 1.34 -6.46 24.20
C HIS A 74 1.46 -6.44 22.69
N ILE A 75 0.45 -5.88 22.01
CA ILE A 75 0.55 -5.63 20.56
C ILE A 75 1.53 -4.48 20.29
N ASP A 76 2.10 -4.43 19.09
CA ASP A 76 3.13 -3.45 18.73
C ASP A 76 2.55 -2.20 18.05
N GLY A 77 1.25 -2.14 17.81
CA GLY A 77 0.60 -0.98 17.20
C GLY A 77 -0.75 -1.27 16.56
N TYR A 78 -1.22 -0.31 15.79
CA TYR A 78 -2.54 -0.33 15.17
C TYR A 78 -2.50 0.05 13.70
N ARG A 79 -3.43 -0.54 12.92
CA ARG A 79 -3.95 0.05 11.69
C ARG A 79 -5.39 0.49 11.94
N PHE A 80 -5.67 1.76 11.74
CA PHE A 80 -7.00 2.33 11.93
C PHE A 80 -7.76 2.36 10.61
N ASP A 81 -8.88 1.63 10.59
CA ASP A 81 -9.82 1.59 9.50
C ASP A 81 -10.52 2.95 9.32
N LEU A 82 -10.68 3.38 8.07
CA LEU A 82 -11.42 4.57 7.68
C LEU A 82 -11.10 5.80 8.56
N SER A 83 -9.82 6.02 8.84
CA SER A 83 -9.32 7.07 9.73
C SER A 83 -9.72 8.49 9.28
N LYS A 84 -9.97 8.69 8.00
CA LYS A 84 -10.49 9.93 7.43
C LYS A 84 -11.90 10.29 7.92
N GLY A 85 -12.67 9.33 8.43
CA GLY A 85 -13.99 9.56 8.98
C GLY A 85 -14.00 10.19 10.38
N PHE A 86 -12.84 10.36 11.05
CA PHE A 86 -12.76 10.91 12.41
C PHE A 86 -12.90 12.45 12.39
N THR A 87 -14.05 12.93 11.93
CA THR A 87 -14.32 14.37 11.76
C THR A 87 -15.76 14.72 12.13
N GLN A 88 -16.00 15.98 12.51
CA GLN A 88 -17.33 16.56 12.61
C GLN A 88 -17.60 17.62 11.51
N VAL A 89 -16.63 17.81 10.59
CA VAL A 89 -16.87 18.59 9.37
C VAL A 89 -17.86 17.82 8.48
N ASN A 90 -19.05 18.41 8.30
CA ASN A 90 -20.20 17.73 7.75
C ASN A 90 -20.23 17.76 6.22
N ASN A 91 -19.84 16.66 5.60
CA ASN A 91 -19.82 16.44 4.14
C ASN A 91 -20.46 15.09 3.76
N PRO A 92 -21.71 14.79 4.14
CA PRO A 92 -22.28 13.44 4.03
C PRO A 92 -22.43 12.93 2.59
N ASP A 93 -22.51 13.84 1.62
CA ASP A 93 -22.77 13.51 0.21
C ASP A 93 -21.68 13.99 -0.74
N ASN A 94 -20.53 14.45 -0.21
CA ASN A 94 -19.46 15.01 -1.03
C ASN A 94 -18.09 14.43 -0.65
N VAL A 95 -17.64 13.44 -1.45
CA VAL A 95 -16.36 12.73 -1.26
C VAL A 95 -15.16 13.67 -1.38
N ASP A 96 -15.18 14.60 -2.34
CA ASP A 96 -14.06 15.52 -2.59
C ASP A 96 -13.90 16.51 -1.43
N ALA A 97 -15.00 17.10 -0.96
CA ALA A 97 -14.99 17.99 0.20
C ALA A 97 -14.53 17.26 1.47
N TRP A 98 -15.01 16.02 1.69
CA TRP A 98 -14.58 15.19 2.82
C TRP A 98 -13.09 14.81 2.73
N SER A 99 -12.57 14.59 1.52
CA SER A 99 -11.15 14.29 1.29
C SER A 99 -10.25 15.52 1.40
N GLY A 100 -10.82 16.73 1.43
CA GLY A 100 -10.10 17.96 1.61
C GLY A 100 -9.41 18.09 2.98
N TYR A 101 -8.57 19.11 3.12
CA TYR A 101 -7.81 19.39 4.35
C TYR A 101 -8.74 19.70 5.54
N ASP A 102 -8.54 18.99 6.67
CA ASP A 102 -9.32 19.16 7.88
C ASP A 102 -8.42 19.23 9.12
N ALA A 103 -8.19 20.46 9.62
CA ALA A 103 -7.36 20.71 10.78
C ALA A 103 -7.92 20.09 12.08
N SER A 104 -9.26 19.95 12.19
CA SER A 104 -9.89 19.32 13.36
C SER A 104 -9.61 17.81 13.41
N ARG A 105 -9.64 17.15 12.24
CA ARG A 105 -9.29 15.74 12.08
C ARG A 105 -7.82 15.48 12.39
N ILE A 106 -6.93 16.33 11.92
CA ILE A 106 -5.50 16.28 12.27
C ILE A 106 -5.31 16.39 13.78
N ALA A 107 -5.99 17.32 14.44
CA ALA A 107 -5.90 17.49 15.89
C ALA A 107 -6.39 16.25 16.67
N ILE A 108 -7.46 15.59 16.20
CA ILE A 108 -7.96 14.33 16.76
C ILE A 108 -6.90 13.24 16.65
N TRP A 109 -6.29 13.07 15.48
CA TRP A 109 -5.28 12.04 15.24
C TRP A 109 -3.99 12.28 16.05
N LYS A 110 -3.53 13.52 16.15
CA LYS A 110 -2.39 13.88 17.00
C LYS A 110 -2.66 13.58 18.49
N ASP A 111 -3.89 13.82 18.96
CA ASP A 111 -4.30 13.50 20.33
C ASP A 111 -4.32 11.98 20.58
N TYR A 112 -4.79 11.18 19.62
CA TYR A 112 -4.75 9.72 19.71
C TYR A 112 -3.34 9.17 19.59
N ASN A 113 -2.53 9.68 18.66
CA ASN A 113 -1.11 9.31 18.53
C ASN A 113 -0.35 9.57 19.82
N SER A 114 -0.52 10.75 20.42
CA SER A 114 0.07 11.09 21.71
C SER A 114 -0.36 10.13 22.83
N ALA A 115 -1.63 9.73 22.86
CA ALA A 115 -2.14 8.78 23.87
C ALA A 115 -1.52 7.38 23.69
N ILE A 116 -1.37 6.89 22.46
CA ILE A 116 -0.70 5.63 22.12
C ILE A 116 0.77 5.70 22.54
N LYS A 117 1.49 6.73 22.09
CA LYS A 117 2.93 6.92 22.36
C LYS A 117 3.24 7.12 23.83
N SER A 118 2.27 7.58 24.63
CA SER A 118 2.43 7.67 26.09
C SER A 118 2.45 6.30 26.78
N VAL A 119 1.89 5.27 26.14
CA VAL A 119 1.91 3.88 26.63
C VAL A 119 3.14 3.14 26.10
N ASP A 120 3.38 3.20 24.80
CA ASP A 120 4.57 2.67 24.14
C ASP A 120 5.06 3.66 23.05
N PRO A 121 6.21 4.32 23.28
CA PRO A 121 6.80 5.26 22.33
C PRO A 121 7.12 4.64 20.96
N ASN A 122 7.31 3.33 20.88
CA ASN A 122 7.65 2.60 19.67
C ASN A 122 6.43 2.03 18.94
N ALA A 123 5.22 2.12 19.53
CA ALA A 123 4.02 1.57 18.92
C ALA A 123 3.77 2.17 17.52
N TYR A 124 3.44 1.33 16.56
CA TYR A 124 3.07 1.76 15.22
C TYR A 124 1.66 2.36 15.21
N VAL A 125 1.49 3.46 14.49
CA VAL A 125 0.19 4.09 14.25
C VAL A 125 0.02 4.23 12.73
N ILE A 126 -0.78 3.35 12.17
CA ILE A 126 -1.02 3.24 10.72
C ILE A 126 -2.44 3.70 10.42
N LEU A 127 -2.59 4.59 9.46
CA LEU A 127 -3.87 5.18 9.09
C LEU A 127 -4.27 4.79 7.66
N GLU A 128 -5.44 4.18 7.52
CA GLU A 128 -6.15 4.18 6.25
C GLU A 128 -6.83 5.53 6.08
N HIS A 129 -6.10 6.50 5.54
CA HIS A 129 -6.54 7.91 5.57
C HIS A 129 -7.02 8.39 4.20
N LEU A 130 -6.17 8.31 3.19
CA LEU A 130 -6.49 8.62 1.79
C LEU A 130 -7.11 10.02 1.62
N ALA A 131 -6.55 11.00 2.33
CA ALA A 131 -6.90 12.41 2.24
C ALA A 131 -5.93 13.18 1.31
N VAL A 132 -6.04 14.51 1.27
CA VAL A 132 -5.10 15.31 0.49
C VAL A 132 -3.68 15.25 1.07
N PRO A 133 -2.63 15.33 0.21
CA PRO A 133 -1.23 15.20 0.64
C PRO A 133 -0.81 16.17 1.73
N GLN A 134 -1.37 17.39 1.76
CA GLN A 134 -1.07 18.36 2.79
C GLN A 134 -1.44 17.87 4.20
N GLU A 135 -2.58 17.23 4.36
CA GLU A 135 -3.03 16.66 5.63
C GLU A 135 -2.18 15.44 6.01
N GLU A 136 -1.99 14.51 5.09
CA GLU A 136 -1.20 13.31 5.31
C GLU A 136 0.25 13.62 5.67
N LYS A 137 0.84 14.65 5.06
CA LYS A 137 2.17 15.17 5.42
C LYS A 137 2.27 15.58 6.88
N GLU A 138 1.25 16.26 7.41
CA GLU A 138 1.24 16.69 8.81
C GLU A 138 1.11 15.50 9.78
N LEU A 139 0.32 14.49 9.41
CA LEU A 139 0.19 13.26 10.18
C LEU A 139 1.47 12.44 10.15
N ALA A 140 2.11 12.32 8.97
CA ALA A 140 3.40 11.65 8.82
C ALA A 140 4.52 12.35 9.61
N ALA A 141 4.53 13.70 9.64
CA ALA A 141 5.49 14.48 10.43
C ALA A 141 5.32 14.28 11.95
N ASP A 142 4.13 13.89 12.39
CA ASP A 142 3.83 13.51 13.79
C ASP A 142 4.17 12.02 14.10
N GLY A 143 4.80 11.31 13.14
CA GLY A 143 5.25 9.92 13.31
C GLY A 143 4.19 8.85 13.01
N MET A 144 3.08 9.21 12.39
CA MET A 144 2.08 8.26 11.88
C MET A 144 2.46 7.76 10.47
N MET A 145 1.93 6.61 10.09
CA MET A 145 2.20 5.97 8.79
C MET A 145 0.90 5.94 7.99
N LEU A 146 0.95 6.38 6.74
CA LEU A 146 -0.21 6.54 5.86
C LEU A 146 -0.27 5.43 4.81
N TRP A 147 -1.43 4.84 4.62
CA TRP A 147 -1.67 3.90 3.52
C TRP A 147 -1.64 4.61 2.17
N ASN A 148 -0.97 4.00 1.21
CA ASN A 148 -0.87 4.46 -0.16
C ASN A 148 -1.37 3.36 -1.11
N ASN A 149 -2.65 3.46 -1.48
CA ASN A 149 -3.31 2.51 -2.36
C ASN A 149 -2.90 2.72 -3.81
N LEU A 150 -2.14 1.77 -4.37
CA LEU A 150 -1.78 1.72 -5.78
C LEU A 150 -2.30 0.44 -6.48
N ALA A 151 -3.26 -0.26 -5.88
CA ALA A 151 -3.76 -1.51 -6.41
C ALA A 151 -4.24 -1.36 -7.87
N TYR A 152 -5.05 -0.34 -8.17
CA TYR A 152 -5.53 -0.09 -9.52
C TYR A 152 -4.38 0.11 -10.51
N ASN A 153 -3.38 0.94 -10.16
CA ASN A 153 -2.26 1.24 -11.05
C ASN A 153 -1.36 0.02 -11.29
N PHE A 154 -1.09 -0.79 -10.26
CA PHE A 154 -0.36 -2.05 -10.40
C PHE A 154 -1.15 -3.07 -11.24
N GLN A 155 -2.46 -3.19 -11.05
CA GLN A 155 -3.32 -4.05 -11.86
C GLN A 155 -3.27 -3.66 -13.33
N GLU A 156 -3.43 -2.37 -13.65
CA GLU A 156 -3.36 -1.86 -15.03
C GLU A 156 -1.97 -2.09 -15.64
N ALA A 157 -0.90 -1.86 -14.88
CA ALA A 157 0.47 -2.15 -15.29
C ALA A 157 0.67 -3.64 -15.61
N ASN A 158 0.24 -4.52 -14.70
CA ASN A 158 0.33 -5.97 -14.90
C ASN A 158 -0.51 -6.47 -16.07
N MET A 159 -1.69 -5.91 -16.27
CA MET A 159 -2.53 -6.21 -17.42
C MET A 159 -1.96 -5.69 -18.76
N GLY A 160 -0.97 -4.79 -18.74
CA GLY A 160 -0.42 -4.16 -19.95
C GLY A 160 -1.31 -3.05 -20.51
N TRP A 161 -2.12 -2.41 -19.68
CA TRP A 161 -2.93 -1.23 -20.00
C TRP A 161 -2.23 0.04 -19.53
N LEU A 162 -1.45 0.65 -20.43
CA LEU A 162 -0.47 1.68 -20.06
C LEU A 162 -1.07 3.02 -19.63
N ALA A 163 -2.27 3.35 -20.12
CA ALA A 163 -2.90 4.67 -19.88
C ALA A 163 -3.15 4.96 -18.40
N SER A 164 -3.40 3.93 -17.59
CA SER A 164 -3.70 4.05 -16.16
C SER A 164 -2.67 3.34 -15.27
N SER A 165 -1.48 3.03 -15.82
CA SER A 165 -0.43 2.26 -15.15
C SER A 165 0.63 3.11 -14.46
N ASP A 166 0.34 4.38 -14.20
CA ASP A 166 1.32 5.31 -13.59
C ASP A 166 1.55 4.93 -12.10
N LEU A 167 2.81 4.61 -11.77
CA LEU A 167 3.25 4.25 -10.43
C LEU A 167 4.00 5.40 -9.72
N GLN A 168 4.00 6.62 -10.26
CA GLN A 168 4.70 7.77 -9.66
C GLN A 168 4.28 8.05 -8.22
N TRP A 169 3.02 7.75 -7.89
CA TRP A 169 2.47 7.96 -6.56
C TRP A 169 3.04 7.00 -5.50
N MET A 170 3.88 6.02 -5.87
CA MET A 170 4.58 5.20 -4.89
C MET A 170 5.77 5.91 -4.23
N LEU A 171 6.21 7.04 -4.79
CA LEU A 171 7.34 7.81 -4.29
C LEU A 171 6.90 8.76 -3.17
N TYR A 172 7.47 8.63 -2.00
CA TYR A 172 7.11 9.42 -0.81
C TYR A 172 7.26 10.94 -1.02
N ASN A 173 8.20 11.37 -1.86
CA ASN A 173 8.42 12.78 -2.18
C ASN A 173 7.30 13.38 -3.04
N ASN A 174 6.55 12.59 -3.81
CA ASN A 174 5.34 13.04 -4.49
C ASN A 174 4.21 13.35 -3.51
N HIS A 175 4.19 12.73 -2.33
CA HIS A 175 3.33 13.07 -1.21
C HIS A 175 3.87 14.25 -0.38
N THR A 176 5.02 14.81 -0.76
CA THR A 176 5.72 15.86 0.00
C THR A 176 6.12 15.45 1.41
N PHE A 177 6.24 14.14 1.70
CA PHE A 177 6.72 13.64 2.97
C PHE A 177 8.23 13.88 3.12
N ALA A 178 8.67 14.08 4.35
CA ALA A 178 10.09 14.31 4.62
C ALA A 178 10.92 13.02 4.53
N GLN A 179 10.29 11.88 4.82
CA GLN A 179 10.96 10.58 4.90
C GLN A 179 10.05 9.47 4.35
N PRO A 180 10.63 8.41 3.74
CA PRO A 180 9.86 7.33 3.14
C PRO A 180 9.13 6.44 4.16
N GLU A 181 9.53 6.44 5.42
CA GLU A 181 8.96 5.59 6.48
C GLU A 181 7.49 5.90 6.77
N GLY A 182 7.04 7.12 6.48
CA GLY A 182 5.66 7.54 6.67
C GLY A 182 4.67 6.99 5.63
N LEU A 183 5.14 6.35 4.54
CA LEU A 183 4.30 5.93 3.43
C LEU A 183 4.30 4.41 3.25
N ILE A 184 3.17 3.75 3.52
CA ILE A 184 2.98 2.31 3.32
C ILE A 184 2.33 2.08 1.96
N THR A 185 3.13 1.77 0.96
CA THR A 185 2.63 1.48 -0.40
C THR A 185 2.23 0.01 -0.55
N TYR A 186 1.11 -0.24 -1.24
CA TYR A 186 0.65 -1.59 -1.55
C TYR A 186 0.03 -1.72 -2.94
N ALA A 187 0.11 -2.94 -3.49
CA ALA A 187 -0.50 -3.34 -4.75
C ALA A 187 -1.81 -4.11 -4.57
N GLU A 188 -2.05 -4.66 -3.39
CA GLU A 188 -3.27 -5.39 -3.03
C GLU A 188 -3.62 -5.19 -1.56
N SER A 189 -4.92 -5.16 -1.26
CA SER A 189 -5.45 -5.25 0.11
C SER A 189 -6.69 -6.14 0.16
N HIS A 190 -7.42 -6.13 1.27
CA HIS A 190 -8.70 -6.81 1.40
C HIS A 190 -9.84 -6.15 0.59
N ASP A 191 -9.68 -4.89 0.19
CA ASP A 191 -10.72 -4.09 -0.47
C ASP A 191 -10.60 -4.06 -1.99
N GLU A 192 -9.43 -4.39 -2.57
CA GLU A 192 -9.24 -4.37 -4.01
C GLU A 192 -9.28 -5.76 -4.62
N GLU A 193 -9.56 -5.80 -5.92
CA GLU A 193 -9.45 -7.04 -6.69
C GLU A 193 -8.01 -7.53 -6.75
N ARG A 194 -7.81 -8.84 -6.90
CA ARG A 194 -6.48 -9.46 -6.95
C ARG A 194 -5.81 -9.17 -8.29
N THR A 195 -4.54 -8.79 -8.23
CA THR A 195 -3.75 -8.41 -9.42
C THR A 195 -3.69 -9.54 -10.44
N VAL A 196 -3.41 -10.76 -9.98
CA VAL A 196 -3.32 -11.92 -10.89
C VAL A 196 -4.70 -12.29 -11.42
N PHE A 197 -5.78 -12.24 -10.64
CA PHE A 197 -7.14 -12.42 -11.15
C PHE A 197 -7.47 -11.44 -12.27
N LYS A 198 -7.16 -10.16 -12.10
CA LYS A 198 -7.36 -9.13 -13.12
C LYS A 198 -6.54 -9.44 -14.37
N THR A 199 -5.28 -9.80 -14.20
CA THR A 199 -4.36 -10.07 -15.30
C THR A 199 -4.81 -11.26 -16.15
N VAL A 200 -5.19 -12.37 -15.53
CA VAL A 200 -5.64 -13.56 -16.28
C VAL A 200 -7.02 -13.36 -16.93
N SER A 201 -7.88 -12.52 -16.32
CA SER A 201 -9.24 -12.29 -16.81
C SER A 201 -9.31 -11.21 -17.89
N TYR A 202 -8.58 -10.11 -17.72
CA TYR A 202 -8.76 -8.87 -18.49
C TYR A 202 -7.46 -8.35 -19.12
N GLY A 203 -6.34 -9.06 -18.96
CA GLY A 203 -5.04 -8.63 -19.47
C GLY A 203 -5.01 -8.48 -21.00
N ASN A 204 -4.09 -7.65 -21.46
CA ASN A 204 -3.85 -7.37 -22.87
C ASN A 204 -3.28 -8.61 -23.56
N GLN A 205 -3.90 -9.01 -24.67
CA GLN A 205 -3.46 -10.20 -25.43
C GLN A 205 -2.36 -9.88 -26.45
N GLY A 206 -2.00 -8.59 -26.59
CA GLY A 206 -1.01 -8.13 -27.56
C GLY A 206 -1.39 -8.40 -29.01
N THR A 207 -0.69 -7.76 -29.93
CA THR A 207 -0.81 -8.00 -31.38
C THR A 207 0.41 -8.74 -31.95
N GLY A 208 1.50 -8.81 -31.17
CA GLY A 208 2.80 -9.39 -31.54
C GLY A 208 3.09 -10.79 -30.99
N GLY A 209 2.05 -11.50 -30.52
CA GLY A 209 2.20 -12.87 -29.96
C GLY A 209 2.46 -12.93 -28.44
N TYR A 210 2.75 -11.81 -27.78
CA TYR A 210 2.85 -11.78 -26.32
C TYR A 210 1.46 -11.55 -25.72
N ASN A 211 0.98 -12.54 -24.94
CA ASN A 211 -0.30 -12.51 -24.25
C ASN A 211 -0.06 -12.54 -22.75
N VAL A 212 -0.63 -11.60 -22.00
CA VAL A 212 -0.43 -11.52 -20.53
C VAL A 212 -1.37 -12.43 -19.74
N ARG A 213 -2.45 -12.94 -20.33
CA ARG A 213 -3.48 -13.74 -19.63
C ARG A 213 -3.05 -15.14 -19.20
N PRO A 214 -2.19 -15.88 -19.95
CA PRO A 214 -1.70 -17.17 -19.45
C PRO A 214 -1.07 -17.00 -18.06
N LEU A 215 -1.42 -17.90 -17.13
CA LEU A 215 -0.99 -17.79 -15.72
C LEU A 215 0.52 -17.60 -15.58
N ALA A 216 1.32 -18.39 -16.31
CA ALA A 216 2.79 -18.27 -16.28
C ALA A 216 3.27 -16.86 -16.65
N THR A 217 2.65 -16.23 -17.67
CA THR A 217 2.98 -14.84 -18.07
C THR A 217 2.51 -13.85 -17.00
N ALA A 218 1.30 -14.01 -16.48
CA ALA A 218 0.75 -13.15 -15.43
C ALA A 218 1.64 -13.15 -14.18
N LEU A 219 2.11 -14.34 -13.75
CA LEU A 219 3.01 -14.47 -12.60
C LEU A 219 4.38 -13.83 -12.85
N LYS A 220 4.92 -13.92 -14.08
CA LYS A 220 6.18 -13.23 -14.45
C LYS A 220 6.04 -11.71 -14.42
N ARG A 221 4.90 -11.17 -14.80
CA ARG A 221 4.63 -9.74 -14.70
C ARG A 221 4.46 -9.31 -13.24
N GLU A 222 3.90 -10.18 -12.39
CA GLU A 222 3.82 -9.95 -10.95
C GLU A 222 5.22 -9.93 -10.29
N GLU A 223 6.18 -10.77 -10.74
CA GLU A 223 7.58 -10.68 -10.31
C GLU A 223 8.20 -9.31 -10.62
N MET A 224 7.91 -8.72 -11.80
CA MET A 224 8.36 -7.38 -12.16
C MET A 224 7.73 -6.32 -11.25
N SER A 225 6.43 -6.40 -10.97
CA SER A 225 5.76 -5.48 -10.06
C SER A 225 6.30 -5.58 -8.64
N ALA A 226 6.58 -6.78 -8.16
CA ALA A 226 7.25 -7.00 -6.88
C ALA A 226 8.65 -6.35 -6.83
N ALA A 227 9.42 -6.37 -7.94
CA ALA A 227 10.71 -5.71 -8.03
C ALA A 227 10.60 -4.19 -7.79
N PHE A 228 9.63 -3.52 -8.41
CA PHE A 228 9.40 -2.09 -8.19
C PHE A 228 8.85 -1.81 -6.79
N LEU A 229 7.88 -2.60 -6.33
CA LEU A 229 7.27 -2.42 -5.02
C LEU A 229 8.30 -2.53 -3.89
N PHE A 230 9.09 -3.61 -3.87
CA PHE A 230 10.05 -3.85 -2.79
C PHE A 230 11.33 -3.02 -2.92
N ALA A 231 11.76 -2.63 -4.12
CA ALA A 231 12.89 -1.72 -4.27
C ALA A 231 12.56 -0.30 -3.81
N ASN A 232 11.32 0.16 -3.94
CA ASN A 232 10.92 1.48 -3.47
C ASN A 232 11.12 1.64 -1.96
N PRO A 233 11.73 2.74 -1.46
CA PRO A 233 11.91 2.97 -0.02
C PRO A 233 10.60 3.02 0.77
N GLY A 234 10.71 2.94 2.09
CA GLY A 234 9.59 2.90 3.02
C GLY A 234 8.95 1.52 3.17
N PRO A 235 8.04 1.36 4.14
CA PRO A 235 7.35 0.10 4.42
C PRO A 235 6.40 -0.28 3.29
N LYS A 236 6.10 -1.59 3.23
CA LYS A 236 5.21 -2.16 2.22
C LYS A 236 4.17 -3.06 2.89
N MET A 237 2.98 -3.08 2.33
CA MET A 237 1.99 -4.10 2.64
C MET A 237 1.76 -4.96 1.39
N PHE A 238 1.61 -6.26 1.57
CA PHE A 238 1.03 -7.15 0.57
C PHE A 238 -0.04 -8.03 1.23
N TRP A 239 -1.05 -8.39 0.45
CA TRP A 239 -2.16 -9.17 0.94
C TRP A 239 -1.82 -10.66 0.93
N GLN A 240 -2.49 -11.45 1.77
CA GLN A 240 -2.27 -12.90 1.89
C GLN A 240 -2.39 -13.60 0.52
N PHE A 241 -1.48 -14.51 0.23
CA PHE A 241 -1.35 -15.24 -1.03
C PHE A 241 -1.00 -14.42 -2.28
N ALA A 242 -0.80 -13.10 -2.20
CA ALA A 242 -0.26 -12.31 -3.32
C ALA A 242 1.08 -12.87 -3.79
N GLU A 243 1.92 -13.33 -2.85
CA GLU A 243 3.21 -13.99 -3.10
C GLU A 243 3.09 -15.35 -3.83
N LEU A 244 1.88 -15.88 -3.91
CA LEU A 244 1.56 -17.10 -4.67
C LEU A 244 0.68 -16.80 -5.90
N GLY A 245 0.48 -15.53 -6.20
CA GLY A 245 -0.33 -15.08 -7.32
C GLY A 245 -1.80 -15.47 -7.16
N TYR A 246 -2.44 -15.04 -6.07
CA TYR A 246 -3.83 -15.37 -5.78
C TYR A 246 -4.76 -14.83 -6.88
N ASP A 247 -5.51 -15.75 -7.51
CA ASP A 247 -6.34 -15.47 -8.68
C ASP A 247 -7.84 -15.75 -8.44
N VAL A 248 -8.25 -15.74 -7.16
CA VAL A 248 -9.67 -15.82 -6.79
C VAL A 248 -10.20 -14.40 -6.63
N SER A 249 -11.32 -14.10 -7.31
CA SER A 249 -11.94 -12.77 -7.27
C SER A 249 -12.34 -12.35 -5.85
N ILE A 250 -12.30 -11.04 -5.59
CA ILE A 250 -12.84 -10.46 -4.37
C ILE A 250 -14.35 -10.70 -4.23
N GLU A 251 -15.06 -10.94 -5.34
CA GLU A 251 -16.51 -11.23 -5.34
C GLU A 251 -16.81 -12.70 -5.03
N GLU A 252 -15.82 -13.59 -4.94
CA GLU A 252 -16.02 -14.98 -4.53
C GLU A 252 -16.65 -15.05 -3.15
N ASN A 253 -17.81 -15.72 -3.03
CA ASN A 253 -18.64 -15.74 -1.82
C ASN A 253 -19.18 -14.35 -1.37
N GLY A 254 -19.26 -13.41 -2.32
CA GLY A 254 -19.59 -12.01 -2.04
C GLY A 254 -18.38 -11.21 -1.54
N ARG A 255 -18.40 -9.88 -1.75
CA ARG A 255 -17.25 -8.98 -1.49
C ARG A 255 -16.67 -9.14 -0.08
N THR A 256 -17.50 -9.24 0.94
CA THR A 256 -17.09 -9.38 2.35
C THR A 256 -17.03 -10.83 2.84
N GLY A 257 -17.36 -11.81 1.97
CA GLY A 257 -17.35 -13.23 2.31
C GLY A 257 -15.92 -13.81 2.39
N ASN A 258 -15.80 -14.93 3.08
CA ASN A 258 -14.53 -15.63 3.22
C ASN A 258 -13.99 -16.09 1.87
N LYS A 259 -12.74 -15.79 1.59
CA LYS A 259 -12.05 -16.24 0.39
C LYS A 259 -11.42 -17.62 0.62
N PRO A 260 -11.42 -18.50 -0.40
CA PRO A 260 -10.79 -19.82 -0.29
C PRO A 260 -9.31 -19.73 0.09
N ILE A 261 -8.89 -20.52 1.06
CA ILE A 261 -7.50 -20.69 1.43
C ILE A 261 -6.82 -21.60 0.41
N ARG A 262 -5.68 -21.16 -0.15
CA ARG A 262 -5.00 -21.81 -1.29
C ARG A 262 -3.55 -22.22 -0.97
N TRP A 263 -3.31 -22.87 0.13
CA TRP A 263 -1.96 -23.41 0.44
C TRP A 263 -1.43 -24.35 -0.63
N ASN A 264 -2.30 -25.05 -1.35
CA ASN A 264 -1.94 -25.90 -2.48
C ASN A 264 -1.30 -25.14 -3.66
N TYR A 265 -1.40 -23.80 -3.70
CA TYR A 265 -0.69 -23.01 -4.71
C TYR A 265 0.83 -23.12 -4.57
N PHE A 266 1.34 -23.37 -3.38
CA PHE A 266 2.75 -23.58 -3.14
C PHE A 266 3.31 -24.84 -3.82
N ASP A 267 2.46 -25.81 -4.18
CA ASP A 267 2.84 -27.04 -4.87
C ASP A 267 2.93 -26.83 -6.40
N VAL A 268 2.49 -25.67 -6.91
CA VAL A 268 2.56 -25.33 -8.34
C VAL A 268 3.89 -24.61 -8.63
N ALA A 269 4.69 -25.15 -9.54
CA ALA A 269 6.06 -24.69 -9.75
C ALA A 269 6.19 -23.20 -10.08
N GLU A 270 5.33 -22.68 -10.95
CA GLU A 270 5.34 -21.25 -11.34
C GLU A 270 4.92 -20.32 -10.20
N ARG A 271 3.96 -20.74 -9.37
CA ARG A 271 3.53 -19.98 -8.18
C ARG A 271 4.60 -20.00 -7.08
N LYS A 272 5.25 -21.14 -6.89
CA LYS A 272 6.40 -21.26 -5.99
C LYS A 272 7.58 -20.39 -6.46
N ALA A 273 7.80 -20.25 -7.76
CA ALA A 273 8.80 -19.35 -8.31
C ALA A 273 8.50 -17.88 -7.93
N LEU A 274 7.24 -17.44 -8.05
CA LEU A 274 6.81 -16.11 -7.60
C LEU A 274 7.04 -15.93 -6.08
N TYR A 275 6.65 -16.91 -5.26
CA TYR A 275 6.93 -16.89 -3.80
C TYR A 275 8.42 -16.68 -3.51
N ASN A 276 9.29 -17.43 -4.20
CA ASN A 276 10.73 -17.30 -4.04
C ASN A 276 11.23 -15.92 -4.47
N THR A 277 10.63 -15.33 -5.50
CA THR A 277 10.93 -13.96 -5.95
C THR A 277 10.55 -12.93 -4.91
N TYR A 278 9.35 -13.04 -4.32
CA TYR A 278 8.94 -12.18 -3.20
C TYR A 278 9.92 -12.30 -2.03
N ALA A 279 10.22 -13.52 -1.60
CA ALA A 279 11.19 -13.76 -0.53
C ALA A 279 12.58 -13.17 -0.86
N LYS A 280 13.04 -13.32 -2.12
CA LYS A 280 14.29 -12.73 -2.60
C LYS A 280 14.29 -11.20 -2.49
N TYR A 281 13.25 -10.52 -2.94
CA TYR A 281 13.19 -9.05 -2.95
C TYR A 281 12.92 -8.47 -1.55
N ILE A 282 12.16 -9.15 -0.72
CA ILE A 282 12.01 -8.78 0.70
C ILE A 282 13.36 -8.87 1.42
N ASN A 283 14.10 -9.96 1.23
CA ASN A 283 15.45 -10.11 1.80
C ASN A 283 16.42 -9.06 1.24
N MET A 284 16.39 -8.80 -0.06
CA MET A 284 17.16 -7.71 -0.69
C MET A 284 16.92 -6.37 0.02
N LYS A 285 15.64 -6.01 0.22
CA LYS A 285 15.26 -4.78 0.92
C LYS A 285 15.76 -4.75 2.37
N LEU A 286 15.57 -5.84 3.10
CA LEU A 286 15.92 -5.89 4.53
C LEU A 286 17.43 -5.90 4.80
N LYS A 287 18.23 -6.47 3.89
CA LYS A 287 19.66 -6.65 4.09
C LYS A 287 20.51 -5.51 3.54
N ASN A 288 19.97 -4.67 2.67
CA ASN A 288 20.75 -3.63 2.00
C ASN A 288 20.19 -2.24 2.30
N PRO A 289 20.98 -1.38 2.99
CA PRO A 289 20.52 -0.05 3.43
C PRO A 289 20.11 0.90 2.31
N VAL A 290 20.55 0.67 1.07
CA VAL A 290 20.14 1.50 -0.09
C VAL A 290 18.63 1.53 -0.29
N PHE A 291 17.90 0.48 0.11
CA PHE A 291 16.44 0.44 0.02
C PHE A 291 15.70 1.19 1.14
N SER A 292 16.45 1.83 2.04
CA SER A 292 15.94 2.76 3.07
C SER A 292 16.39 4.20 2.81
N THR A 293 16.98 4.48 1.63
CA THR A 293 17.43 5.84 1.29
C THR A 293 16.27 6.80 1.07
N SER A 294 16.49 8.08 1.36
CA SER A 294 15.60 9.17 0.94
C SER A 294 15.99 9.75 -0.45
N ASP A 295 17.14 9.38 -1.01
CA ASP A 295 17.55 9.80 -2.37
C ASP A 295 16.98 8.80 -3.40
N VAL A 296 15.70 9.01 -3.76
CA VAL A 296 14.96 8.21 -4.72
C VAL A 296 14.32 9.08 -5.78
N THR A 297 14.45 8.65 -7.03
CA THR A 297 13.79 9.27 -8.20
C THR A 297 13.22 8.18 -9.10
N GLY A 298 12.21 8.50 -9.89
CA GLY A 298 11.61 7.54 -10.82
C GLY A 298 10.94 8.18 -12.01
N SER A 299 10.95 7.46 -13.12
CA SER A 299 10.07 7.68 -14.28
C SER A 299 9.17 6.45 -14.37
N LEU A 300 7.99 6.54 -13.78
CA LEU A 300 7.15 5.37 -13.48
C LEU A 300 5.81 5.38 -14.23
N ALA A 301 5.61 6.34 -15.13
CA ALA A 301 4.50 6.37 -16.08
C ALA A 301 4.84 5.63 -17.39
N GLY A 302 3.81 5.27 -18.15
CA GLY A 302 3.95 4.68 -19.48
C GLY A 302 4.52 3.25 -19.49
N ALA A 303 5.04 2.84 -20.65
CA ALA A 303 5.51 1.48 -20.94
C ALA A 303 6.76 1.09 -20.15
N LEU A 304 7.79 1.92 -20.26
CA LEU A 304 9.06 1.74 -19.58
C LEU A 304 9.04 2.46 -18.25
N LYS A 305 9.31 1.73 -17.18
CA LYS A 305 9.40 2.30 -15.85
C LYS A 305 10.82 2.17 -15.34
N THR A 306 11.31 3.23 -14.68
CA THR A 306 12.63 3.24 -14.03
C THR A 306 12.52 3.82 -12.62
N LEU A 307 13.25 3.21 -11.69
CA LEU A 307 13.39 3.68 -10.32
C LEU A 307 14.89 3.73 -10.01
N THR A 308 15.39 4.86 -9.51
CA THR A 308 16.80 5.04 -9.15
C THR A 308 16.90 5.40 -7.68
N LEU A 309 17.73 4.65 -6.96
CA LEU A 309 18.06 4.88 -5.55
C LEU A 309 19.56 5.17 -5.44
N LYS A 310 19.92 6.14 -4.62
CA LYS A 310 21.32 6.47 -4.34
C LYS A 310 21.59 6.41 -2.85
N SER A 311 22.75 5.86 -2.51
CA SER A 311 23.24 5.85 -1.13
C SER A 311 24.76 5.86 -1.13
N THR A 312 25.33 6.03 0.06
CA THR A 312 26.79 5.97 0.23
C THR A 312 27.41 4.60 -0.08
N ASN A 313 26.61 3.53 0.05
CA ASN A 313 27.11 2.15 -0.09
C ASN A 313 26.85 1.56 -1.48
N ALA A 314 25.75 1.91 -2.10
CA ALA A 314 25.36 1.42 -3.42
C ALA A 314 24.37 2.37 -4.07
N ASP A 315 24.39 2.41 -5.42
CA ASP A 315 23.29 2.93 -6.21
C ASP A 315 22.52 1.76 -6.83
N VAL A 316 21.19 1.89 -6.94
CA VAL A 316 20.35 0.85 -7.52
C VAL A 316 19.46 1.47 -8.60
N ILE A 317 19.32 0.76 -9.71
CA ILE A 317 18.41 1.13 -10.80
C ILE A 317 17.53 -0.07 -11.10
N VAL A 318 16.21 0.11 -10.96
CA VAL A 318 15.20 -0.85 -11.44
C VAL A 318 14.67 -0.33 -12.76
N VAL A 319 14.64 -1.18 -13.78
CA VAL A 319 14.05 -0.86 -15.08
C VAL A 319 13.18 -2.02 -15.56
N GLY A 320 12.02 -1.74 -16.13
CA GLY A 320 11.11 -2.77 -16.63
C GLY A 320 10.22 -2.29 -17.75
N ASN A 321 9.84 -3.24 -18.62
CA ASN A 321 8.94 -3.03 -19.74
C ASN A 321 7.55 -3.61 -19.43
N TYR A 322 6.60 -2.73 -19.13
CA TYR A 322 5.19 -3.09 -18.86
C TYR A 322 4.34 -3.17 -20.15
N ASP A 323 4.91 -2.84 -21.32
CA ASP A 323 4.21 -3.01 -22.59
C ASP A 323 4.10 -4.50 -22.98
N VAL A 324 3.28 -4.77 -23.98
CA VAL A 324 3.12 -6.07 -24.63
C VAL A 324 3.95 -6.22 -25.91
N ILE A 325 4.79 -5.23 -26.21
CA ILE A 325 5.79 -5.22 -27.28
C ILE A 325 7.17 -4.85 -26.73
N ALA A 326 8.21 -5.20 -27.47
CA ALA A 326 9.57 -4.81 -27.10
C ALA A 326 9.73 -3.28 -27.11
N GLN A 327 10.44 -2.74 -26.15
CA GLN A 327 10.69 -1.30 -25.98
C GLN A 327 12.20 -1.05 -25.80
N THR A 328 12.71 0.05 -26.35
CA THR A 328 14.09 0.47 -26.12
C THR A 328 14.15 1.43 -24.93
N ALA A 329 14.71 0.97 -23.82
CA ALA A 329 14.91 1.75 -22.62
C ALA A 329 16.24 2.50 -22.67
N THR A 330 16.24 3.77 -22.25
CA THR A 330 17.44 4.52 -21.89
C THR A 330 17.65 4.40 -20.39
N VAL A 331 18.69 3.68 -19.99
CA VAL A 331 19.08 3.50 -18.59
C VAL A 331 20.18 4.51 -18.25
N ASN A 332 19.92 5.36 -17.24
CA ASN A 332 20.86 6.36 -16.78
C ASN A 332 21.60 5.84 -15.54
N PHE A 333 22.75 5.21 -15.77
CA PHE A 333 23.63 4.76 -14.69
C PHE A 333 24.28 5.95 -13.98
N THR A 334 24.46 5.88 -12.67
CA THR A 334 25.02 6.99 -11.87
C THR A 334 26.53 7.11 -12.04
N LYS A 335 27.19 6.02 -12.46
CA LYS A 335 28.65 5.95 -12.69
C LYS A 335 29.01 4.83 -13.67
N THR A 336 30.17 4.93 -14.30
CA THR A 336 30.78 3.85 -15.10
C THR A 336 31.41 2.80 -14.20
N GLY A 337 31.73 1.63 -14.74
CA GLY A 337 32.35 0.51 -14.04
C GLY A 337 31.46 -0.73 -13.98
N THR A 338 31.76 -1.65 -13.09
CA THR A 338 31.01 -2.89 -12.94
C THR A 338 29.71 -2.65 -12.17
N TRP A 339 28.60 -3.09 -12.75
CA TRP A 339 27.29 -3.17 -12.12
C TRP A 339 26.85 -4.62 -12.04
N TYR A 340 26.05 -4.94 -11.05
CA TYR A 340 25.53 -6.28 -10.79
C TYR A 340 24.04 -6.30 -11.10
N ASP A 341 23.61 -7.18 -11.99
CA ASP A 341 22.18 -7.42 -12.21
C ASP A 341 21.68 -8.46 -11.21
N TYR A 342 20.91 -8.01 -10.26
CA TYR A 342 20.38 -8.86 -9.18
C TYR A 342 19.34 -9.88 -9.67
N VAL A 343 18.67 -9.61 -10.79
CA VAL A 343 17.66 -10.52 -11.38
C VAL A 343 18.36 -11.72 -11.99
N THR A 344 19.32 -11.47 -12.89
CA THR A 344 20.01 -12.51 -13.67
C THR A 344 21.22 -13.11 -12.96
N GLY A 345 21.78 -12.41 -11.95
CA GLY A 345 23.01 -12.78 -11.27
C GLY A 345 24.27 -12.49 -12.09
N THR A 346 24.19 -11.70 -13.16
CA THR A 346 25.31 -11.39 -14.05
C THR A 346 25.91 -10.03 -13.75
N ASN A 347 27.17 -9.83 -14.19
CA ASN A 347 27.84 -8.53 -14.12
C ASN A 347 27.71 -7.81 -15.48
N VAL A 348 27.51 -6.49 -15.41
CA VAL A 348 27.43 -5.62 -16.59
C VAL A 348 28.52 -4.56 -16.44
N ASN A 349 29.41 -4.43 -17.46
CA ASN A 349 30.41 -3.37 -17.45
C ASN A 349 29.86 -2.12 -18.16
N ILE A 350 29.62 -1.08 -17.40
CA ILE A 350 29.06 0.18 -17.88
C ILE A 350 30.22 1.11 -18.28
N THR A 351 30.38 1.32 -19.56
CA THR A 351 31.39 2.22 -20.15
C THR A 351 30.86 3.62 -20.44
N ASN A 352 29.53 3.76 -20.56
CA ASN A 352 28.83 5.02 -20.73
C ASN A 352 27.64 5.03 -19.77
N THR A 353 27.53 6.09 -18.98
CA THR A 353 26.43 6.25 -17.99
C THR A 353 25.05 6.32 -18.65
N VAL A 354 24.95 6.70 -19.91
CA VAL A 354 23.70 6.66 -20.68
C VAL A 354 23.75 5.47 -21.62
N THR A 355 22.98 4.44 -21.35
CA THR A 355 23.01 3.17 -22.11
C THR A 355 21.61 2.85 -22.62
N SER A 356 21.49 2.53 -23.90
CA SER A 356 20.24 2.02 -24.47
C SER A 356 20.23 0.50 -24.45
N THR A 357 19.11 -0.09 -24.01
CA THR A 357 18.89 -1.53 -24.03
C THR A 357 17.47 -1.83 -24.50
N THR A 358 17.29 -2.89 -25.26
CA THR A 358 15.95 -3.35 -25.67
C THR A 358 15.45 -4.35 -24.67
N LEU A 359 14.31 -4.06 -24.06
CA LEU A 359 13.63 -4.94 -23.12
C LEU A 359 12.44 -5.62 -23.81
N GLN A 360 12.35 -6.93 -23.72
CA GLN A 360 11.20 -7.69 -24.18
C GLN A 360 9.98 -7.40 -23.28
N PRO A 361 8.75 -7.72 -23.72
CA PRO A 361 7.55 -7.57 -22.90
C PRO A 361 7.69 -8.32 -21.56
N GLY A 362 7.49 -7.62 -20.44
CA GLY A 362 7.64 -8.18 -19.10
C GLY A 362 9.08 -8.37 -18.62
N GLU A 363 10.08 -8.00 -19.43
CA GLU A 363 11.49 -8.02 -19.01
C GLU A 363 11.81 -6.87 -18.07
N TYR A 364 12.61 -7.17 -17.05
CA TYR A 364 13.05 -6.18 -16.06
C TYR A 364 14.41 -6.54 -15.46
N HIS A 365 15.09 -5.54 -14.93
CA HIS A 365 16.39 -5.68 -14.28
C HIS A 365 16.44 -4.84 -12.99
N ILE A 366 17.26 -5.30 -12.05
CA ILE A 366 17.66 -4.57 -10.85
C ILE A 366 19.17 -4.47 -10.88
N TYR A 367 19.69 -3.36 -11.38
CA TYR A 367 21.12 -3.09 -11.43
C TYR A 367 21.57 -2.44 -10.12
N SER A 368 22.68 -2.92 -9.56
CA SER A 368 23.33 -2.31 -8.40
C SER A 368 24.81 -2.04 -8.66
N SER A 369 25.30 -0.91 -8.18
CA SER A 369 26.72 -0.54 -8.29
C SER A 369 27.63 -1.26 -7.29
N ALA A 370 27.06 -2.03 -6.36
CA ALA A 370 27.73 -2.93 -5.43
C ALA A 370 26.94 -4.24 -5.36
N GLN A 371 27.59 -5.33 -4.99
CA GLN A 371 26.91 -6.62 -4.84
C GLN A 371 25.91 -6.55 -3.67
N LEU A 372 24.63 -6.84 -3.95
CA LEU A 372 23.58 -6.91 -2.95
C LEU A 372 23.57 -8.30 -2.26
N GLN A 373 23.16 -8.31 -0.98
CA GLN A 373 23.05 -9.53 -0.17
C GLN A 373 21.71 -10.25 -0.41
#